data_7abd582de7682369e833fcf95b23082d
#
_entry.id   7abd582de7682369e833fcf95b23082d
#
_cell.length_a   1.000
_cell.length_b   1.000
_cell.length_c   1.000
_cell.angle_alpha   90.00
_cell.angle_beta   90.00
_cell.angle_gamma   90.00
#
_symmetry.space_group_name_H-M   'P 1'
#
loop_
_entity.id
_entity.type
_entity.pdbx_description
1 polymer ?
#
loop_
_entity_poly.entity_id
_entity_poly.type
_entity_poly.pdbx_seq_one_letter_code
_entity_poly.pdbx_strand_id
1 'polypeptide(L)'
;MSKRPLVIFGIFAAICLVALPAWAITQKGSSDASNGGSVPASQQQGLELFQINCGACHTLAAAGTDGIVGPDLDQLLGTGPKSADTVKANESRVLSAIQNGIGGRMPRGILQGAQAKAVAEFVANNVQYIGP
;
A
#
# COMPACT_ATOMS: atom_id res chain seq x y z
N MET A 1 49.63 13.32 28.54
CA MET A 1 48.60 13.12 27.47
C MET A 1 47.27 12.84 28.15
N SER A 2 46.31 13.74 28.00
CA SER A 2 44.99 13.65 28.67
C SER A 2 44.16 12.52 28.09
N LYS A 3 43.80 11.52 28.91
CA LYS A 3 42.94 10.37 28.50
C LYS A 3 41.44 10.76 28.32
N ARG A 4 41.11 12.03 28.56
CA ARG A 4 39.73 12.57 28.49
C ARG A 4 39.05 12.45 27.13
N PRO A 5 39.73 12.71 25.97
CA PRO A 5 39.07 12.59 24.68
C PRO A 5 38.68 11.13 24.30
N LEU A 6 39.50 10.16 24.72
CA LEU A 6 39.25 8.74 24.49
C LEU A 6 38.04 8.21 25.28
N VAL A 7 37.84 8.69 26.50
CA VAL A 7 36.70 8.32 27.35
C VAL A 7 35.42 8.92 26.77
N ILE A 8 35.42 10.17 26.32
CA ILE A 8 34.28 10.85 25.71
C ILE A 8 33.89 10.13 24.42
N PHE A 9 34.87 9.77 23.58
CA PHE A 9 34.60 9.03 22.34
C PHE A 9 34.04 7.63 22.61
N GLY A 10 34.53 6.93 23.64
CA GLY A 10 33.99 5.61 24.03
C GLY A 10 32.55 5.67 24.52
N ILE A 11 32.19 6.68 25.31
CA ILE A 11 30.83 6.88 25.79
C ILE A 11 29.90 7.22 24.62
N PHE A 12 30.32 8.09 23.69
CA PHE A 12 29.54 8.44 22.51
C PHE A 12 29.29 7.24 21.60
N ALA A 13 30.31 6.43 21.34
CA ALA A 13 30.22 5.21 20.57
C ALA A 13 29.26 4.18 21.22
N ALA A 14 29.32 4.03 22.55
CA ALA A 14 28.42 3.14 23.28
C ALA A 14 26.95 3.60 23.22
N ILE A 15 26.71 4.91 23.33
CA ILE A 15 25.35 5.49 23.18
C ILE A 15 24.83 5.27 21.77
N CYS A 16 25.62 5.49 20.73
CA CYS A 16 25.23 5.25 19.36
C CYS A 16 24.92 3.77 19.06
N LEU A 17 25.70 2.85 19.62
CA LEU A 17 25.51 1.41 19.45
C LEU A 17 24.22 0.89 20.08
N VAL A 18 23.74 1.53 21.14
CA VAL A 18 22.49 1.14 21.82
C VAL A 18 21.29 1.94 21.30
N ALA A 19 21.46 3.26 21.08
CA ALA A 19 20.38 4.14 20.68
C ALA A 19 19.91 3.91 19.23
N LEU A 20 20.84 3.66 18.28
CA LEU A 20 20.51 3.47 16.87
C LEU A 20 19.67 2.20 16.61
N PRO A 21 20.01 1.01 17.14
CA PRO A 21 19.15 -0.16 16.93
C PRO A 21 17.82 -0.06 17.68
N ALA A 22 17.77 0.58 18.86
CA ALA A 22 16.52 0.79 19.57
C ALA A 22 15.58 1.73 18.80
N TRP A 23 16.12 2.76 18.16
CA TRP A 23 15.33 3.69 17.33
C TRP A 23 14.83 3.03 16.04
N ALA A 24 15.65 2.17 15.42
CA ALA A 24 15.26 1.42 14.22
C ALA A 24 14.14 0.40 14.49
N ILE A 25 14.04 -0.15 15.69
CA ILE A 25 12.99 -1.09 16.08
C ILE A 25 11.66 -0.38 16.36
N THR A 26 11.70 0.85 16.88
CA THR A 26 10.49 1.65 17.15
C THR A 26 9.90 2.30 15.89
N GLN A 27 10.65 2.40 14.80
CA GLN A 27 10.14 2.93 13.52
C GLN A 27 9.48 1.89 12.59
N LYS A 28 9.31 0.66 13.04
CA LYS A 28 8.51 -0.33 12.33
C LYS A 28 7.02 -0.03 12.51
N GLY A 29 6.49 0.95 11.80
CA GLY A 29 5.06 1.20 11.81
C GLY A 29 4.58 2.61 11.50
N SER A 30 5.38 3.46 10.89
CA SER A 30 4.88 4.78 10.49
C SER A 30 5.46 5.18 9.14
N SER A 31 4.96 4.58 8.09
CA SER A 31 4.97 5.24 6.79
C SER A 31 3.73 6.13 6.76
N ASP A 32 3.82 7.32 7.34
CA ASP A 32 2.88 8.40 7.11
C ASP A 32 3.01 8.86 5.66
N ALA A 33 2.36 8.13 4.77
CA ALA A 33 2.05 8.63 3.44
C ALA A 33 0.93 9.65 3.61
N SER A 34 1.29 10.91 3.44
CA SER A 34 0.40 12.06 3.39
C SER A 34 -0.80 11.83 2.46
N ASN A 35 -2.01 12.14 2.95
CA ASN A 35 -3.28 12.29 2.24
C ASN A 35 -4.01 11.01 1.78
N GLY A 36 -4.27 10.11 2.68
CA GLY A 36 -5.28 9.05 2.55
C GLY A 36 -5.51 8.46 3.92
N GLY A 37 -6.73 8.14 4.29
CA GLY A 37 -7.01 7.47 5.56
C GLY A 37 -6.04 6.32 5.78
N SER A 38 -5.56 6.14 7.01
CA SER A 38 -4.54 5.14 7.33
C SER A 38 -5.00 3.74 6.89
N VAL A 39 -4.33 3.19 5.87
CA VAL A 39 -4.62 1.83 5.41
C VAL A 39 -4.27 0.85 6.52
N PRO A 40 -5.17 -0.06 6.91
CA PRO A 40 -4.91 -1.05 7.94
C PRO A 40 -3.64 -1.87 7.66
N ALA A 41 -2.89 -2.23 8.71
CA ALA A 41 -1.66 -3.01 8.57
C ALA A 41 -1.86 -4.32 7.79
N SER A 42 -3.04 -4.94 7.88
CA SER A 42 -3.43 -6.12 7.12
C SER A 42 -3.50 -5.89 5.60
N GLN A 43 -3.63 -4.64 5.15
CA GLN A 43 -3.76 -4.28 3.74
C GLN A 43 -2.51 -3.59 3.17
N GLN A 44 -1.46 -3.41 3.96
CA GLN A 44 -0.21 -2.76 3.53
C GLN A 44 0.44 -3.48 2.36
N GLN A 45 0.45 -4.81 2.37
CA GLN A 45 0.97 -5.59 1.24
C GLN A 45 0.19 -5.33 -0.05
N GLY A 46 -1.14 -5.22 0.03
CA GLY A 46 -1.97 -4.89 -1.12
C GLY A 46 -1.69 -3.49 -1.66
N LEU A 47 -1.51 -2.51 -0.78
CA LEU A 47 -1.13 -1.15 -1.12
C LEU A 47 0.21 -1.10 -1.87
N GLU A 48 1.26 -1.69 -1.30
CA GLU A 48 2.59 -1.71 -1.90
C GLU A 48 2.59 -2.37 -3.29
N LEU A 49 1.95 -3.55 -3.39
CA LEU A 49 1.83 -4.27 -4.66
C LEU A 49 1.02 -3.47 -5.69
N PHE A 50 -0.03 -2.76 -5.27
CA PHE A 50 -0.81 -1.90 -6.15
C PHE A 50 0.03 -0.74 -6.69
N GLN A 51 0.73 -0.02 -5.82
CA GLN A 51 1.58 1.10 -6.21
C GLN A 51 2.62 0.71 -7.26
N ILE A 52 3.26 -0.45 -7.07
CA ILE A 52 4.33 -0.94 -7.95
C ILE A 52 3.79 -1.46 -9.29
N ASN A 53 2.68 -2.20 -9.28
CA ASN A 53 2.24 -2.96 -10.46
C ASN A 53 1.03 -2.35 -11.19
N CYS A 54 0.26 -1.49 -10.52
CA CYS A 54 -1.01 -0.97 -11.02
C CYS A 54 -1.03 0.56 -11.13
N GLY A 55 -0.34 1.24 -10.21
CA GLY A 55 -0.39 2.69 -10.06
C GLY A 55 0.08 3.50 -11.25
N ALA A 56 0.96 2.95 -12.10
CA ALA A 56 1.38 3.60 -13.34
C ALA A 56 0.22 3.74 -14.36
N CYS A 57 -0.79 2.88 -14.28
CA CYS A 57 -1.92 2.87 -15.20
C CYS A 57 -3.23 3.33 -14.56
N HIS A 58 -3.44 3.08 -13.27
CA HIS A 58 -4.70 3.32 -12.57
C HIS A 58 -4.61 4.43 -11.53
N THR A 59 -5.62 5.28 -11.50
CA THR A 59 -5.88 6.19 -10.38
C THR A 59 -6.58 5.42 -9.26
N LEU A 60 -6.08 5.59 -8.03
CA LEU A 60 -6.73 5.15 -6.79
C LEU A 60 -6.26 6.08 -5.66
N ALA A 61 -7.16 6.88 -5.11
CA ALA A 61 -6.83 7.89 -4.09
C ALA A 61 -6.19 7.27 -2.84
N ALA A 62 -6.70 6.13 -2.38
CA ALA A 62 -6.15 5.42 -1.21
C ALA A 62 -4.71 4.90 -1.42
N ALA A 63 -4.28 4.72 -2.65
CA ALA A 63 -2.92 4.33 -3.01
C ALA A 63 -2.02 5.54 -3.36
N GLY A 64 -2.58 6.75 -3.42
CA GLY A 64 -1.87 7.95 -3.85
C GLY A 64 -1.39 7.87 -5.31
N THR A 65 -2.13 7.19 -6.19
CA THR A 65 -1.77 7.02 -7.60
C THR A 65 -2.70 7.79 -8.52
N ASP A 66 -2.16 8.23 -9.66
CA ASP A 66 -2.82 9.11 -10.64
C ASP A 66 -2.65 8.63 -12.08
N GLY A 67 -2.41 7.34 -12.30
CA GLY A 67 -2.27 6.74 -13.63
C GLY A 67 -3.54 6.87 -14.48
N ILE A 68 -3.39 7.32 -15.71
CA ILE A 68 -4.50 7.65 -16.63
C ILE A 68 -4.64 6.70 -17.84
N VAL A 69 -3.80 5.68 -17.91
CA VAL A 69 -3.84 4.68 -19.01
C VAL A 69 -5.00 3.72 -18.81
N GLY A 70 -5.26 3.32 -17.59
CA GLY A 70 -6.43 2.54 -17.17
C GLY A 70 -7.52 3.43 -16.57
N PRO A 71 -8.68 2.88 -16.24
CA PRO A 71 -9.74 3.63 -15.57
C PRO A 71 -9.33 4.05 -14.16
N ASP A 72 -9.91 5.17 -13.71
CA ASP A 72 -9.96 5.56 -12.31
C ASP A 72 -10.81 4.54 -11.53
N LEU A 73 -10.19 3.88 -10.55
CA LEU A 73 -10.84 2.80 -9.82
C LEU A 73 -11.83 3.31 -8.77
N ASP A 74 -11.65 4.51 -8.25
CA ASP A 74 -12.62 5.15 -7.36
C ASP A 74 -13.94 5.40 -8.10
N GLN A 75 -13.86 5.89 -9.32
CA GLN A 75 -15.04 6.13 -10.16
C GLN A 75 -15.67 4.82 -10.67
N LEU A 76 -14.85 3.84 -11.03
CA LEU A 76 -15.32 2.59 -11.62
C LEU A 76 -15.98 1.67 -10.60
N LEU A 77 -15.44 1.59 -9.40
CA LEU A 77 -15.81 0.61 -8.37
C LEU A 77 -16.52 1.24 -7.16
N GLY A 78 -16.34 2.55 -6.96
CA GLY A 78 -16.91 3.28 -5.83
C GLY A 78 -18.36 3.67 -5.99
N THR A 79 -19.06 3.20 -7.04
CA THR A 79 -20.46 3.51 -7.27
C THR A 79 -21.36 2.79 -6.26
N GLY A 80 -22.16 3.55 -5.50
CA GLY A 80 -23.07 3.03 -4.48
C GLY A 80 -22.46 2.92 -3.08
N PRO A 81 -23.26 2.44 -2.10
CA PRO A 81 -22.84 2.39 -0.70
C PRO A 81 -21.81 1.29 -0.45
N LYS A 82 -20.91 1.53 0.50
CA LYS A 82 -20.00 0.50 0.96
C LYS A 82 -20.76 -0.54 1.80
N SER A 83 -20.94 -1.72 1.24
CA SER A 83 -21.53 -2.88 1.92
C SER A 83 -20.60 -4.09 1.80
N ALA A 84 -20.80 -5.11 2.62
CA ALA A 84 -20.04 -6.36 2.52
C ALA A 84 -20.18 -7.02 1.14
N ASP A 85 -21.39 -6.97 0.56
CA ASP A 85 -21.66 -7.54 -0.75
C ASP A 85 -20.98 -6.74 -1.86
N THR A 86 -21.00 -5.40 -1.79
CA THR A 86 -20.33 -4.54 -2.77
C THR A 86 -18.82 -4.74 -2.71
N VAL A 87 -18.24 -4.79 -1.51
CA VAL A 87 -16.78 -5.04 -1.33
C VAL A 87 -16.42 -6.41 -1.91
N LYS A 88 -17.19 -7.46 -1.61
CA LYS A 88 -16.93 -8.81 -2.13
C LYS A 88 -17.07 -8.89 -3.66
N ALA A 89 -18.06 -8.21 -4.23
CA ALA A 89 -18.23 -8.14 -5.68
C ALA A 89 -17.05 -7.42 -6.34
N ASN A 90 -16.61 -6.30 -5.79
CA ASN A 90 -15.46 -5.55 -6.27
C ASN A 90 -14.15 -6.36 -6.14
N GLU A 91 -13.93 -7.06 -5.02
CA GLU A 91 -12.78 -7.95 -4.84
C GLU A 91 -12.74 -9.01 -5.95
N SER A 92 -13.86 -9.68 -6.20
CA SER A 92 -13.96 -10.70 -7.24
C SER A 92 -13.71 -10.13 -8.63
N ARG A 93 -14.23 -8.93 -8.93
CA ARG A 93 -14.05 -8.23 -10.19
C ARG A 93 -12.59 -7.85 -10.42
N VAL A 94 -11.93 -7.27 -9.41
CA VAL A 94 -10.53 -6.88 -9.50
C VAL A 94 -9.63 -8.11 -9.64
N LEU A 95 -9.86 -9.16 -8.84
CA LEU A 95 -9.11 -10.40 -8.92
C LEU A 95 -9.22 -11.03 -10.31
N SER A 96 -10.43 -11.09 -10.87
CA SER A 96 -10.66 -11.58 -12.23
C SER A 96 -9.92 -10.75 -13.29
N ALA A 97 -9.92 -9.42 -13.15
CA ALA A 97 -9.21 -8.53 -14.05
C ALA A 97 -7.69 -8.74 -14.02
N ILE A 98 -7.12 -8.92 -12.82
CA ILE A 98 -5.67 -9.20 -12.65
C ILE A 98 -5.30 -10.54 -13.30
N GLN A 99 -6.12 -11.58 -13.10
CA GLN A 99 -5.84 -12.94 -13.59
C GLN A 99 -6.03 -13.08 -15.09
N ASN A 100 -7.11 -12.52 -15.63
CA ASN A 100 -7.55 -12.75 -17.00
C ASN A 100 -7.22 -11.60 -17.95
N GLY A 101 -6.85 -10.43 -17.41
CA GLY A 101 -6.69 -9.21 -18.19
C GLY A 101 -8.04 -8.67 -18.69
N ILE A 102 -7.98 -7.56 -19.42
CA ILE A 102 -9.18 -6.94 -20.03
C ILE A 102 -8.86 -6.55 -21.47
N GLY A 103 -9.35 -7.34 -22.41
CA GLY A 103 -9.44 -6.99 -23.84
C GLY A 103 -8.17 -6.41 -24.48
N GLY A 104 -6.98 -6.92 -24.15
CA GLY A 104 -5.69 -6.44 -24.64
C GLY A 104 -5.24 -5.10 -24.09
N ARG A 105 -6.03 -4.44 -23.26
CA ARG A 105 -5.68 -3.16 -22.62
C ARG A 105 -4.99 -3.38 -21.27
N MET A 106 -5.50 -4.28 -20.45
CA MET A 106 -4.88 -4.70 -19.20
C MET A 106 -4.24 -6.07 -19.41
N PRO A 107 -2.92 -6.22 -19.21
CA PRO A 107 -2.27 -7.52 -19.32
C PRO A 107 -2.84 -8.51 -18.32
N ARG A 108 -2.89 -9.78 -18.69
CA ARG A 108 -3.30 -10.86 -17.79
C ARG A 108 -2.12 -11.34 -16.94
N GLY A 109 -2.41 -11.79 -15.74
CA GLY A 109 -1.43 -12.47 -14.90
C GLY A 109 -0.32 -11.56 -14.36
N ILE A 110 -0.56 -10.26 -14.24
CA ILE A 110 0.40 -9.29 -13.67
C ILE A 110 0.83 -9.73 -12.27
N LEU A 111 -0.11 -10.23 -11.48
CA LEU A 111 0.10 -10.83 -10.17
C LEU A 111 -0.65 -12.17 -10.11
N GLN A 112 -0.19 -13.07 -9.23
CA GLN A 112 -0.79 -14.39 -9.07
C GLN A 112 -0.97 -14.76 -7.59
N GLY A 113 -1.83 -15.74 -7.33
CA GLY A 113 -2.00 -16.33 -6.00
C GLY A 113 -2.32 -15.30 -4.93
N ALA A 114 -1.59 -15.34 -3.84
CA ALA A 114 -1.80 -14.48 -2.67
C ALA A 114 -1.58 -12.99 -2.97
N GLN A 115 -0.66 -12.65 -3.88
CA GLN A 115 -0.39 -11.27 -4.26
C GLN A 115 -1.57 -10.63 -5.01
N ALA A 116 -2.14 -11.36 -5.98
CA ALA A 116 -3.32 -10.90 -6.71
C ALA A 116 -4.52 -10.71 -5.77
N LYS A 117 -4.68 -11.61 -4.80
CA LYS A 117 -5.73 -11.52 -3.79
C LYS A 117 -5.52 -10.32 -2.87
N ALA A 118 -4.30 -10.09 -2.39
CA ALA A 118 -3.98 -8.94 -1.52
C ALA A 118 -4.29 -7.60 -2.21
N VAL A 119 -3.97 -7.46 -3.49
CA VAL A 119 -4.33 -6.26 -4.27
C VAL A 119 -5.82 -6.14 -4.45
N ALA A 120 -6.53 -7.22 -4.78
CA ALA A 120 -7.97 -7.18 -4.97
C ALA A 120 -8.72 -6.79 -3.68
N GLU A 121 -8.30 -7.36 -2.56
CA GLU A 121 -8.82 -7.02 -1.23
C GLU A 121 -8.53 -5.55 -0.87
N PHE A 122 -7.30 -5.08 -1.09
CA PHE A 122 -6.94 -3.69 -0.85
C PHE A 122 -7.79 -2.72 -1.66
N VAL A 123 -7.89 -2.92 -2.98
CA VAL A 123 -8.68 -2.05 -3.86
C VAL A 123 -10.14 -2.05 -3.44
N ALA A 124 -10.75 -3.21 -3.25
CA ALA A 124 -12.16 -3.33 -2.92
C ALA A 124 -12.53 -2.68 -1.58
N ASN A 125 -11.62 -2.67 -0.62
CA ASN A 125 -11.87 -2.05 0.69
C ASN A 125 -11.62 -0.54 0.71
N ASN A 126 -10.82 -0.01 -0.22
CA ASN A 126 -10.29 1.36 -0.15
C ASN A 126 -10.70 2.27 -1.31
N VAL A 127 -11.47 1.80 -2.31
CA VAL A 127 -12.10 2.71 -3.27
C VAL A 127 -13.03 3.68 -2.56
N GLN A 128 -13.14 4.90 -3.06
CA GLN A 128 -14.04 5.91 -2.52
C GLN A 128 -15.48 5.56 -2.86
N TYR A 129 -16.18 4.92 -1.92
CA TYR A 129 -17.60 4.63 -2.09
C TYR A 129 -18.41 5.91 -1.98
N ILE A 130 -19.21 6.22 -3.00
CA ILE A 130 -20.11 7.35 -3.09
C ILE A 130 -21.56 6.86 -3.08
N GLY A 131 -22.27 7.17 -2.05
CA GLY A 131 -23.68 6.86 -1.91
C GLY A 131 -24.10 6.71 -0.45
N PRO A 132 -25.36 7.00 -0.14
CA PRO A 132 -25.91 6.76 1.19
C PRO A 132 -25.99 5.27 1.50
#